data_4ae706ec5d8018ac9c73e5ae35877c6b
#
_entry.id   4ae706ec5d8018ac9c73e5ae35877c6b
#
_cell.length_a   1.000
_cell.length_b   1.000
_cell.length_c   1.000
_cell.angle_alpha   90.00
_cell.angle_beta   90.00
_cell.angle_gamma   90.00
#
_symmetry.space_group_name_H-M   'P 1'
#
loop_
_entity.id
_entity.type
_entity.pdbx_description
1 polymer ?
#
loop_
_entity_poly.entity_id
_entity_poly.type
_entity_poly.pdbx_seq_one_letter_code
_entity_poly.pdbx_strand_id
1 'polypeptide(L)'
;MEFPQDQIEELRAIYAGLKQLEEGGTPYFLLPEASLPGGAKPEVVDLLLRPVQGDGYDSRLFLSQQPTFSARTCTENLNWTSINVHILARNWFAYSWRTKPELTLAQMVAMHLRALR
;
A
#
# COMPACT_ATOMS: atom_id res chain seq x y z
N MET A 1 -15.56 -7.71 -7.42
CA MET A 1 -15.00 -6.70 -8.36
C MET A 1 -13.81 -7.30 -9.08
N GLU A 2 -13.76 -7.12 -10.38
CA GLU A 2 -12.66 -7.64 -11.18
C GLU A 2 -11.77 -6.51 -11.64
N PHE A 3 -10.48 -6.80 -11.75
CA PHE A 3 -9.49 -5.86 -12.24
C PHE A 3 -8.91 -6.35 -13.56
N PRO A 4 -8.45 -5.45 -14.44
CA PRO A 4 -7.85 -5.88 -15.70
C PRO A 4 -6.68 -6.84 -15.46
N GLN A 5 -6.67 -7.94 -16.19
CA GLN A 5 -5.66 -8.99 -16.00
C GLN A 5 -4.25 -8.47 -16.29
N ASP A 6 -4.11 -7.58 -17.30
CA ASP A 6 -2.82 -6.99 -17.63
C ASP A 6 -2.27 -6.14 -16.48
N GLN A 7 -3.13 -5.46 -15.73
CA GLN A 7 -2.71 -4.69 -14.57
C GLN A 7 -2.28 -5.60 -13.41
N ILE A 8 -2.98 -6.71 -13.22
CA ILE A 8 -2.61 -7.69 -12.19
C ILE A 8 -1.25 -8.30 -12.53
N GLU A 9 -1.02 -8.62 -13.79
CA GLU A 9 0.25 -9.20 -14.21
C GLU A 9 1.40 -8.20 -14.12
N GLU A 10 1.13 -6.93 -14.43
CA GLU A 10 2.13 -5.88 -14.25
C GLU A 10 2.55 -5.77 -12.79
N LEU A 11 1.57 -5.77 -11.89
CA LEU A 11 1.86 -5.69 -10.46
C LEU A 11 2.59 -6.94 -9.96
N ARG A 12 2.20 -8.12 -10.45
CA ARG A 12 2.86 -9.38 -10.09
C ARG A 12 4.30 -9.43 -10.57
N ALA A 13 4.60 -8.79 -11.70
CA ALA A 13 5.98 -8.73 -12.20
C ALA A 13 6.88 -7.94 -11.24
N ILE A 14 6.32 -6.97 -10.52
CA ILE A 14 7.05 -6.18 -9.52
C ILE A 14 7.06 -6.89 -8.18
N TYR A 15 5.95 -7.50 -7.79
CA TYR A 15 5.76 -8.17 -6.51
C TYR A 15 5.35 -9.62 -6.77
N ALA A 16 6.33 -10.51 -6.89
CA ALA A 16 6.11 -11.89 -7.36
C ALA A 16 5.19 -12.70 -6.46
N GLY A 17 5.12 -12.39 -5.19
CA GLY A 17 4.26 -13.10 -4.24
C GLY A 17 2.85 -12.57 -4.12
N LEU A 18 2.43 -11.72 -5.04
CA LEU A 18 1.12 -11.08 -5.02
C LEU A 18 -0.03 -12.06 -4.78
N LYS A 19 -0.95 -11.70 -3.90
CA LYS A 19 -2.18 -12.45 -3.66
C LYS A 19 -3.37 -11.50 -3.70
N GLN A 20 -4.44 -11.94 -4.36
CA GLN A 20 -5.72 -11.24 -4.34
C GLN A 20 -6.55 -11.79 -3.19
N LEU A 21 -7.06 -10.89 -2.36
CA LEU A 21 -7.83 -11.23 -1.18
C LEU A 21 -9.06 -10.33 -1.10
N GLU A 22 -10.01 -10.70 -0.25
CA GLU A 22 -11.21 -9.90 -0.06
C GLU A 22 -11.67 -10.01 1.39
N GLU A 23 -12.15 -8.91 1.94
CA GLU A 23 -12.77 -8.90 3.25
C GLU A 23 -13.96 -7.95 3.23
N GLY A 24 -15.14 -8.46 3.63
CA GLY A 24 -16.35 -7.64 3.69
C GLY A 24 -16.74 -7.01 2.37
N GLY A 25 -16.47 -7.66 1.26
CA GLY A 25 -16.76 -7.12 -0.07
C GLY A 25 -15.71 -6.17 -0.60
N THR A 26 -14.67 -5.86 0.16
CA THR A 26 -13.60 -4.99 -0.26
C THR A 26 -12.44 -5.81 -0.80
N PRO A 27 -11.97 -5.53 -2.04
CA PRO A 27 -10.84 -6.26 -2.61
C PRO A 27 -9.51 -5.69 -2.09
N TYR A 28 -8.54 -6.57 -1.95
CA TYR A 28 -7.18 -6.22 -1.53
C TYR A 28 -6.16 -7.00 -2.34
N PHE A 29 -4.98 -6.38 -2.52
CA PHE A 29 -3.81 -7.07 -3.06
C PHE A 29 -2.74 -7.10 -2.00
N LEU A 30 -2.34 -8.30 -1.58
CA LEU A 30 -1.24 -8.49 -0.64
C LEU A 30 0.06 -8.58 -1.42
N LEU A 31 1.03 -7.74 -1.05
CA LEU A 31 2.34 -7.66 -1.68
C LEU A 31 3.38 -8.00 -0.61
N PRO A 32 3.74 -9.29 -0.45
CA PRO A 32 4.66 -9.69 0.62
C PRO A 32 6.08 -9.27 0.33
N GLU A 33 6.83 -9.00 1.38
CA GLU A 33 8.26 -8.73 1.34
C GLU A 33 8.62 -7.60 0.37
N ALA A 34 7.90 -6.49 0.47
CA ALA A 34 8.15 -5.32 -0.36
C ALA A 34 9.21 -4.41 0.26
N SER A 35 10.13 -3.93 -0.58
CA SER A 35 11.17 -3.01 -0.13
C SER A 35 10.61 -1.59 -0.07
N LEU A 36 10.98 -0.87 0.99
CA LEU A 36 10.56 0.51 1.18
C LEU A 36 11.70 1.48 0.83
N PRO A 37 11.39 2.65 0.26
CA PRO A 37 12.39 3.69 0.00
C PRO A 37 12.71 4.50 1.27
N GLY A 38 13.61 5.47 1.14
CA GLY A 38 13.83 6.47 2.17
C GLY A 38 14.64 6.03 3.38
N GLY A 39 15.37 4.93 3.28
CA GLY A 39 16.14 4.41 4.41
C GLY A 39 15.24 3.88 5.52
N ALA A 40 14.13 3.29 5.17
CA ALA A 40 13.16 2.78 6.12
C ALA A 40 13.71 1.65 6.99
N LYS A 41 13.23 1.60 8.23
CA LYS A 41 13.52 0.49 9.15
C LYS A 41 12.20 0.05 9.80
N PRO A 42 11.75 -1.19 9.54
CA PRO A 42 12.40 -2.18 8.70
C PRO A 42 12.38 -1.77 7.22
N GLU A 43 13.37 -2.23 6.47
CA GLU A 43 13.49 -1.93 5.05
C GLU A 43 12.47 -2.71 4.22
N VAL A 44 12.08 -3.88 4.69
CA VAL A 44 11.16 -4.78 4.00
C VAL A 44 9.95 -5.02 4.88
N VAL A 45 8.76 -4.81 4.32
CA VAL A 45 7.48 -5.05 5.00
C VAL A 45 6.51 -5.69 4.02
N ASP A 46 5.40 -6.21 4.52
CA ASP A 46 4.30 -6.60 3.66
C ASP A 46 3.43 -5.38 3.40
N LEU A 47 2.97 -5.24 2.16
CA LEU A 47 2.06 -4.18 1.77
C LEU A 47 0.69 -4.77 1.47
N LEU A 48 -0.36 -4.00 1.74
CA LEU A 48 -1.72 -4.36 1.38
C LEU A 48 -2.34 -3.17 0.65
N LEU A 49 -2.66 -3.36 -0.62
CA LEU A 49 -3.28 -2.32 -1.44
C LEU A 49 -4.80 -2.49 -1.43
N ARG A 50 -5.50 -1.44 -1.07
CA ARG A 50 -6.95 -1.34 -1.32
C ARG A 50 -7.12 -0.49 -2.58
N PRO A 51 -7.44 -1.10 -3.72
CA PRO A 51 -7.46 -0.38 -5.01
C PRO A 51 -8.80 0.29 -5.32
N VAL A 52 -9.69 0.36 -4.34
CA VAL A 52 -11.02 0.95 -4.54
C VAL A 52 -11.22 2.10 -3.57
N GLN A 53 -12.12 3.01 -3.94
CA GLN A 53 -12.43 4.18 -3.14
C GLN A 53 -13.03 3.80 -1.79
N GLY A 54 -12.61 4.51 -0.74
CA GLY A 54 -13.14 4.36 0.60
C GLY A 54 -12.53 5.40 1.53
N ASP A 55 -13.27 5.80 2.54
CA ASP A 55 -12.80 6.74 3.57
C ASP A 55 -12.26 8.06 3.00
N GLY A 56 -12.74 8.48 1.81
CA GLY A 56 -12.28 9.70 1.17
C GLY A 56 -11.01 9.55 0.36
N TYR A 57 -10.53 8.33 0.14
CA TYR A 57 -9.33 8.04 -0.66
C TYR A 57 -9.69 7.21 -1.87
N ASP A 58 -9.07 7.49 -3.02
CA ASP A 58 -9.28 6.69 -4.23
C ASP A 58 -8.63 5.32 -4.13
N SER A 59 -7.54 5.22 -3.38
CA SER A 59 -6.89 3.97 -3.03
C SER A 59 -6.16 4.15 -1.72
N ARG A 60 -5.76 3.04 -1.10
CA ARG A 60 -5.01 3.12 0.15
C ARG A 60 -3.95 2.03 0.19
N LEU A 61 -2.80 2.36 0.76
CA LEU A 61 -1.73 1.38 0.95
C LEU A 61 -1.49 1.20 2.44
N PHE A 62 -1.59 -0.04 2.90
CA PHE A 62 -1.34 -0.41 4.28
C PHE A 62 0.01 -1.11 4.37
N LEU A 63 0.71 -0.89 5.49
CA LEU A 63 2.00 -1.51 5.77
C LEU A 63 1.86 -2.41 6.98
N SER A 64 2.55 -3.55 6.97
CA SER A 64 2.49 -4.50 8.10
C SER A 64 3.15 -3.97 9.36
N GLN A 65 4.03 -2.97 9.24
CA GLN A 65 4.66 -2.27 10.35
C GLN A 65 4.76 -0.80 10.02
N GLN A 66 4.72 0.04 11.05
CA GLN A 66 4.97 1.47 10.86
C GLN A 66 6.49 1.70 10.92
N PRO A 67 7.12 1.97 9.79
CA PRO A 67 8.58 2.11 9.75
C PRO A 67 9.04 3.45 10.29
N THR A 68 10.32 3.52 10.66
CA THR A 68 11.03 4.76 10.90
C THR A 68 11.95 5.03 9.72
N PHE A 69 12.32 6.28 9.52
CA PHE A 69 13.14 6.67 8.38
C PHE A 69 14.36 7.46 8.86
N SER A 70 15.54 7.12 8.31
CA SER A 70 16.79 7.74 8.74
C SER A 70 17.25 8.88 7.84
N ALA A 71 16.74 8.95 6.60
CA ALA A 71 17.24 9.93 5.63
C ALA A 71 16.14 10.39 4.71
N ARG A 72 15.19 11.18 5.24
CA ARG A 72 14.18 11.67 4.36
C ARG A 72 13.63 13.01 4.74
N THR A 73 13.20 13.66 3.69
CA THR A 73 12.79 15.06 3.77
C THR A 73 11.27 15.24 3.83
N CYS A 74 10.50 14.27 3.36
CA CYS A 74 9.04 14.40 3.27
C CYS A 74 8.26 13.65 4.34
N THR A 75 8.77 12.55 4.84
CA THR A 75 8.00 11.68 5.72
C THR A 75 7.76 12.22 7.12
N GLU A 76 8.55 13.19 7.54
CA GLU A 76 8.28 13.85 8.82
C GLU A 76 6.89 14.49 8.84
N ASN A 77 6.34 14.76 7.64
CA ASN A 77 5.02 15.33 7.48
C ASN A 77 3.94 14.29 7.19
N LEU A 78 4.30 13.01 7.20
CA LEU A 78 3.31 11.95 7.01
C LEU A 78 2.39 11.85 8.21
N ASN A 79 1.11 11.81 7.91
CA ASN A 79 0.10 11.66 8.94
C ASN A 79 -0.36 10.21 8.99
N TRP A 80 0.07 9.46 9.98
CA TRP A 80 -0.34 8.08 10.19
C TRP A 80 -1.75 8.06 10.79
N THR A 81 -2.74 7.97 9.91
CA THR A 81 -4.15 8.04 10.29
C THR A 81 -4.75 6.69 10.68
N SER A 82 -4.09 5.59 10.32
CA SER A 82 -4.54 4.25 10.68
C SER A 82 -3.41 3.52 11.40
N ILE A 83 -3.63 3.16 12.64
CA ILE A 83 -2.64 2.47 13.48
C ILE A 83 -3.31 1.23 14.03
N ASN A 84 -2.70 0.05 13.79
CA ASN A 84 -3.25 -1.24 14.22
C ASN A 84 -4.66 -1.50 13.68
N VAL A 85 -4.90 -1.15 12.41
CA VAL A 85 -6.16 -1.48 11.77
C VAL A 85 -6.18 -2.97 11.47
N HIS A 86 -7.25 -3.63 11.85
CA HIS A 86 -7.38 -5.07 11.67
C HIS A 86 -8.03 -5.39 10.33
N ILE A 87 -7.26 -6.00 9.41
CA ILE A 87 -7.72 -6.42 8.10
C ILE A 87 -7.15 -7.79 7.81
N LEU A 88 -7.98 -8.72 7.34
CA LEU A 88 -7.54 -10.07 6.97
C LEU A 88 -6.77 -10.77 8.10
N ALA A 89 -7.27 -10.62 9.32
CA ALA A 89 -6.72 -11.23 10.53
C ALA A 89 -5.31 -10.75 10.89
N ARG A 90 -4.92 -9.57 10.43
CA ARG A 90 -3.62 -8.96 10.74
C ARG A 90 -3.81 -7.48 11.07
N ASN A 91 -2.84 -6.92 11.76
CA ASN A 91 -2.81 -5.49 12.04
C ASN A 91 -2.00 -4.76 10.98
N TRP A 92 -2.50 -3.59 10.57
CA TRP A 92 -1.91 -2.79 9.52
C TRP A 92 -1.78 -1.33 9.93
N PHE A 93 -0.91 -0.62 9.24
CA PHE A 93 -0.65 0.81 9.44
C PHE A 93 -0.76 1.53 8.11
N ALA A 94 -1.34 2.70 8.10
CA ALA A 94 -1.44 3.50 6.88
C ALA A 94 -1.34 4.98 7.18
N TYR A 95 -0.66 5.70 6.28
CA TYR A 95 -0.59 7.15 6.33
C TYR A 95 -1.62 7.76 5.38
N SER A 96 -1.98 9.02 5.67
CA SER A 96 -2.89 9.77 4.84
C SER A 96 -2.16 10.28 3.61
N TRP A 97 -2.54 9.80 2.43
CA TRP A 97 -1.95 10.21 1.16
C TRP A 97 -2.97 10.07 0.06
N ARG A 98 -3.23 11.16 -0.64
CA ARG A 98 -4.21 11.15 -1.71
C ARG A 98 -3.57 10.87 -3.05
N THR A 99 -4.17 9.95 -3.80
CA THR A 99 -3.77 9.63 -5.16
C THR A 99 -4.84 10.15 -6.12
N LYS A 100 -4.62 9.92 -7.41
CA LYS A 100 -5.58 10.28 -8.45
C LYS A 100 -6.53 9.12 -8.71
N PRO A 101 -7.73 9.39 -9.28
CA PRO A 101 -8.55 8.31 -9.82
C PRO A 101 -7.93 7.74 -11.10
N GLU A 102 -8.42 6.59 -11.53
CA GLU A 102 -8.05 5.98 -12.83
C GLU A 102 -6.57 5.60 -12.97
N LEU A 103 -5.91 5.30 -11.86
CA LEU A 103 -4.54 4.76 -11.91
C LEU A 103 -4.59 3.25 -12.12
N THR A 104 -3.53 2.70 -12.73
CA THR A 104 -3.34 1.25 -12.74
C THR A 104 -2.94 0.78 -11.33
N LEU A 105 -3.03 -0.52 -11.09
CA LEU A 105 -2.66 -1.07 -9.78
C LEU A 105 -1.21 -0.75 -9.42
N ALA A 106 -0.29 -0.90 -10.37
CA ALA A 106 1.13 -0.58 -10.14
C ALA A 106 1.34 0.91 -9.88
N GLN A 107 0.60 1.77 -10.57
CA GLN A 107 0.68 3.22 -10.34
C GLN A 107 0.16 3.60 -8.95
N MET A 108 -0.90 2.93 -8.49
CA MET A 108 -1.42 3.18 -7.14
C MET A 108 -0.34 2.92 -6.08
N VAL A 109 0.33 1.78 -6.16
CA VAL A 109 1.41 1.44 -5.23
C VAL A 109 2.55 2.44 -5.33
N ALA A 110 2.99 2.75 -6.55
CA ALA A 110 4.08 3.68 -6.76
C ALA A 110 3.78 5.08 -6.21
N MET A 111 2.56 5.56 -6.41
CA MET A 111 2.16 6.89 -5.91
C MET A 111 2.15 6.93 -4.38
N HIS A 112 1.68 5.88 -3.73
CA HIS A 112 1.72 5.81 -2.27
C HIS A 112 3.16 5.74 -1.75
N LEU A 113 4.02 4.96 -2.38
CA LEU A 113 5.41 4.83 -1.95
C LEU A 113 6.23 6.10 -2.17
N ARG A 114 5.83 6.95 -3.13
CA ARG A 114 6.51 8.25 -3.34
C ARG A 114 6.43 9.14 -2.11
N ALA A 115 5.39 9.01 -1.32
CA ALA A 115 5.25 9.77 -0.09
C ALA A 115 6.36 9.48 0.93
N LEU A 116 7.04 8.35 0.77
CA LEU A 116 8.08 7.91 1.69
C LEU A 116 9.49 8.36 1.28
N ARG A 117 9.61 9.03 0.17
CA ARG A 117 10.92 9.48 -0.35
C ARG A 117 11.27 10.88 0.13
#